data_86db4422f3f134f6d7dbb73b37dd0ad4
#
_entry.id   86db4422f3f134f6d7dbb73b37dd0ad4
#
_cell.length_a   1.000
_cell.length_b   1.000
_cell.length_c   1.000
_cell.angle_alpha   90.00
_cell.angle_beta   90.00
_cell.angle_gamma   90.00
#
_symmetry.space_group_name_H-M   'P 1'
#
loop_
_entity.id
_entity.type
_entity.pdbx_description
1 polymer ?
#
loop_
_entity_poly.entity_id
_entity_poly.type
_entity_poly.pdbx_seq_one_letter_code
_entity_poly.pdbx_strand_id
1 'polypeptide(L)'
;MTERGSAEKGFSTTKRKKNTETAIMQQIRYALEVCGWFVFRVPPSLCGSKGLCDLIAVKNGIAAFIKVKAPNGIQSDDQKVFGSRIRNAGGIYVLARSIDDVEWLFTYGND
;
A
#
# COMPACT_ATOMS: atom_id res chain seq x y z
N MET A 1 -11.23 -26.91 -6.20
CA MET A 1 -11.06 -26.34 -6.50
C MET A 1 -10.76 -26.05 -6.92
N THR A 2 -10.90 -26.24 -6.88
CA THR A 2 -10.68 -25.68 -7.40
C THR A 2 -10.67 -25.34 -7.86
N GLU A 3 -11.11 -25.31 -8.05
CA GLU A 3 -11.13 -24.74 -8.68
C GLU A 3 -11.08 -23.97 -8.70
N ARG A 4 -11.20 -23.75 -8.51
CA ARG A 4 -11.14 -22.82 -8.76
C ARG A 4 -10.87 -22.31 -9.46
N GLY A 5 -11.09 -22.44 -9.61
CA GLY A 5 -11.02 -21.91 -10.34
C GLY A 5 -11.12 -21.73 -11.14
N SER A 6 -11.37 -21.76 -11.44
CA SER A 6 -11.42 -21.41 -12.31
C SER A 6 -12.01 -20.86 -12.92
N ALA A 7 -12.59 -20.97 -12.74
CA ALA A 7 -13.13 -20.32 -13.47
C ALA A 7 -13.35 -19.12 -13.47
N GLU A 8 -13.39 -18.76 -13.21
CA GLU A 8 -13.42 -17.81 -13.27
C GLU A 8 -13.03 -17.14 -13.90
N LYS A 9 -13.28 -17.24 -14.36
CA LYS A 9 -12.70 -16.62 -14.94
C LYS A 9 -13.18 -15.59 -15.83
N GLY A 10 -14.16 -15.24 -16.35
CA GLY A 10 -14.58 -14.21 -17.24
C GLY A 10 -14.60 -12.86 -16.62
N PHE A 11 -13.48 -12.44 -16.18
CA PHE A 11 -13.41 -11.19 -15.47
C PHE A 11 -13.41 -10.01 -16.39
N SER A 12 -14.09 -8.94 -16.01
CA SER A 12 -14.01 -7.70 -16.75
C SER A 12 -12.67 -7.04 -16.48
N THR A 13 -12.17 -6.31 -17.46
CA THR A 13 -10.92 -5.61 -17.30
C THR A 13 -11.01 -4.52 -16.25
N THR A 14 -12.16 -3.88 -16.12
CA THR A 14 -12.38 -2.86 -15.12
C THR A 14 -12.24 -3.42 -13.71
N LYS A 15 -12.89 -4.55 -13.49
CA LYS A 15 -12.81 -5.23 -12.21
C LYS A 15 -11.39 -5.67 -11.91
N ARG A 16 -10.70 -6.14 -12.93
CA ARG A 16 -9.33 -6.61 -12.79
C ARG A 16 -8.41 -5.50 -12.32
N LYS A 17 -8.56 -4.29 -12.87
CA LYS A 17 -7.73 -3.17 -12.46
C LYS A 17 -7.92 -2.84 -10.99
N LYS A 18 -9.16 -2.82 -10.55
CA LYS A 18 -9.48 -2.56 -9.15
C LYS A 18 -8.91 -3.65 -8.26
N ASN A 19 -9.03 -4.91 -8.70
CA ASN A 19 -8.50 -6.04 -7.96
C ASN A 19 -6.98 -5.99 -7.88
N THR A 20 -6.32 -5.43 -8.89
CA THR A 20 -4.88 -5.32 -8.88
C THR A 20 -4.40 -4.47 -7.71
N GLU A 21 -5.02 -3.30 -7.50
CA GLU A 21 -4.64 -2.45 -6.38
C GLU A 21 -4.92 -3.13 -5.05
N THR A 22 -6.08 -3.76 -4.93
CA THR A 22 -6.44 -4.48 -3.71
C THR A 22 -5.47 -5.62 -3.45
N ALA A 23 -5.12 -6.37 -4.49
CA ALA A 23 -4.20 -7.49 -4.35
C ALA A 23 -2.81 -7.01 -3.92
N ILE A 24 -2.33 -5.92 -4.51
CA ILE A 24 -1.04 -5.35 -4.14
C ILE A 24 -1.06 -4.91 -2.68
N MET A 25 -2.13 -4.24 -2.28
CA MET A 25 -2.26 -3.77 -0.90
C MET A 25 -2.21 -4.93 0.09
N GLN A 26 -2.92 -6.01 -0.21
CA GLN A 26 -2.95 -7.16 0.67
C GLN A 26 -1.60 -7.86 0.73
N GLN A 27 -0.90 -7.96 -0.39
CA GLN A 27 0.44 -8.53 -0.41
C GLN A 27 1.39 -7.72 0.44
N ILE A 28 1.34 -6.41 0.31
CA ILE A 28 2.21 -5.52 1.07
C ILE A 28 1.93 -5.65 2.56
N ARG A 29 0.65 -5.63 2.92
CA ARG A 29 0.27 -5.75 4.32
C ARG A 29 0.78 -7.03 4.93
N TYR A 30 0.54 -8.14 4.25
CA TYR A 30 0.96 -9.44 4.75
C TYR A 30 2.49 -9.50 4.91
N ALA A 31 3.21 -9.05 3.90
CA ALA A 31 4.67 -9.11 3.93
C ALA A 31 5.23 -8.27 5.07
N LEU A 32 4.69 -7.08 5.28
CA LEU A 32 5.15 -6.22 6.36
C LEU A 32 4.83 -6.82 7.72
N GLU A 33 3.65 -7.41 7.87
CA GLU A 33 3.29 -8.07 9.13
C GLU A 33 4.22 -9.21 9.44
N VAL A 34 4.59 -10.00 8.43
CA VAL A 34 5.54 -11.10 8.63
C VAL A 34 6.89 -10.56 9.09
N CYS A 35 7.26 -9.37 8.63
CA CYS A 35 8.54 -8.76 9.00
C CYS A 35 8.49 -7.96 10.30
N GLY A 36 7.39 -8.05 11.02
CA GLY A 36 7.30 -7.45 12.35
C GLY A 36 6.66 -6.09 12.42
N TRP A 37 6.11 -5.59 11.32
CA TRP A 37 5.42 -4.32 11.34
C TRP A 37 3.98 -4.50 11.82
N PHE A 38 3.50 -3.56 12.60
CA PHE A 38 2.09 -3.46 12.91
C PHE A 38 1.45 -2.64 11.81
N VAL A 39 0.55 -3.26 11.05
CA VAL A 39 -0.02 -2.63 9.85
C VAL A 39 -1.53 -2.51 10.02
N PHE A 40 -2.06 -1.36 9.69
CA PHE A 40 -3.52 -1.22 9.65
C PHE A 40 -3.92 -0.41 8.44
N ARG A 41 -5.12 -0.67 7.98
CA ARG A 41 -5.68 0.01 6.84
C ARG A 41 -6.30 1.32 7.28
N VAL A 42 -6.02 2.38 6.53
CA VAL A 42 -6.58 3.69 6.81
C VAL A 42 -7.93 3.79 6.09
N PRO A 43 -9.02 4.00 6.84
CA PRO A 43 -10.32 4.17 6.18
C PRO A 43 -10.32 5.41 5.31
N PRO A 44 -11.02 5.38 4.19
CA PRO A 44 -11.09 6.56 3.32
C PRO A 44 -11.54 7.82 4.05
N SER A 45 -12.38 7.66 5.07
CA SER A 45 -12.88 8.82 5.82
C SER A 45 -11.78 9.55 6.59
N LEU A 46 -10.70 8.86 6.97
CA LEU A 46 -9.61 9.48 7.71
C LEU A 46 -8.67 10.27 6.81
N CYS A 47 -8.50 9.82 5.58
CA CYS A 47 -7.67 10.52 4.61
C CYS A 47 -8.50 11.45 3.73
N GLY A 48 -9.76 11.58 4.04
CA GLY A 48 -10.67 12.40 3.27
C GLY A 48 -10.88 11.80 1.88
N SER A 49 -11.42 12.62 0.99
CA SER A 49 -11.70 12.18 -0.37
C SER A 49 -10.44 12.11 -1.23
N LYS A 50 -9.29 12.50 -0.69
CA LYS A 50 -8.07 12.61 -1.48
C LYS A 50 -7.24 11.33 -1.53
N GLY A 51 -7.59 10.33 -0.72
CA GLY A 51 -6.89 9.04 -0.75
C GLY A 51 -5.39 9.17 -0.54
N LEU A 52 -4.99 9.85 0.51
CA LEU A 52 -3.58 10.20 0.71
C LEU A 52 -2.72 8.99 1.05
N CYS A 53 -3.25 8.01 1.77
CA CYS A 53 -2.55 6.77 2.02
C CYS A 53 -3.55 5.65 2.30
N ASP A 54 -3.10 4.41 2.11
CA ASP A 54 -3.95 3.24 2.29
C ASP A 54 -3.60 2.45 3.53
N LEU A 55 -2.33 2.42 3.89
CA LEU A 55 -1.84 1.65 5.02
C LEU A 55 -0.89 2.49 5.84
N ILE A 56 -0.93 2.26 7.15
CA ILE A 56 0.10 2.80 8.05
C ILE A 56 0.74 1.61 8.75
N ALA A 57 2.07 1.57 8.72
CA ALA A 57 2.84 0.51 9.33
C ALA A 57 3.77 1.10 10.36
N VAL A 58 3.83 0.47 11.54
CA VAL A 58 4.66 0.98 12.64
C VAL A 58 5.56 -0.13 13.14
N LYS A 59 6.83 0.20 13.36
CA LYS A 59 7.80 -0.75 13.90
C LYS A 59 8.90 0.03 14.58
N ASN A 60 9.17 -0.30 15.85
CA ASN A 60 10.27 0.28 16.60
C ASN A 60 10.24 1.81 16.59
N GLY A 61 9.04 2.37 16.74
CA GLY A 61 8.88 3.82 16.77
C GLY A 61 8.88 4.49 15.41
N ILE A 62 9.00 3.72 14.34
CA ILE A 62 9.03 4.24 12.97
C ILE A 62 7.67 4.05 12.33
N ALA A 63 7.14 5.09 11.70
CA ALA A 63 5.86 5.03 11.01
C ALA A 63 6.07 5.18 9.50
N ALA A 64 5.52 4.25 8.73
CA ALA A 64 5.57 4.29 7.28
C ALA A 64 4.15 4.40 6.74
N PHE A 65 3.94 5.38 5.88
CA PHE A 65 2.65 5.65 5.25
C PHE A 65 2.73 5.17 3.81
N ILE A 66 1.81 4.30 3.42
CA ILE A 66 1.90 3.63 2.12
C ILE A 66 0.65 3.91 1.31
N LYS A 67 0.85 4.44 0.11
CA LYS A 67 -0.20 4.65 -0.87
C LYS A 67 0.00 3.65 -1.99
N VAL A 68 -1.02 2.87 -2.30
CA VAL A 68 -0.96 1.86 -3.35
C VAL A 68 -1.58 2.43 -4.63
N LYS A 69 -0.89 2.24 -5.74
CA LYS A 69 -1.37 2.63 -7.06
C LYS A 69 -1.19 1.47 -8.02
N ALA A 70 -2.09 1.35 -8.99
CA ALA A 70 -1.87 0.43 -10.09
C ALA A 70 -0.62 0.86 -10.85
N PRO A 71 0.02 -0.07 -11.59
CA PRO A 71 1.28 0.27 -12.28
C PRO A 71 1.22 1.50 -13.17
N ASN A 72 0.06 1.76 -13.77
CA ASN A 72 -0.09 2.93 -14.65
C ASN A 72 -0.78 4.10 -13.97
N GLY A 73 -1.07 3.99 -12.68
CA GLY A 73 -1.74 5.06 -11.96
C GLY A 73 -0.84 6.26 -11.77
N ILE A 74 -1.42 7.43 -11.71
CA ILE A 74 -0.67 8.67 -11.54
C ILE A 74 -0.96 9.24 -10.16
N GLN A 75 0.11 9.62 -9.46
CA GLN A 75 0.00 10.23 -8.15
C GLN A 75 -0.60 11.63 -8.28
N SER A 76 -1.59 11.94 -7.46
CA SER A 76 -2.19 13.27 -7.46
C SER A 76 -1.26 14.28 -6.80
N ASP A 77 -1.50 15.57 -7.07
CA ASP A 77 -0.73 16.62 -6.43
C ASP A 77 -0.89 16.59 -4.92
N ASP A 78 -2.11 16.33 -4.44
CA ASP A 78 -2.35 16.24 -3.00
C ASP A 78 -1.52 15.12 -2.37
N GLN A 79 -1.40 14.00 -3.06
CA GLN A 79 -0.60 12.88 -2.56
C GLN A 79 0.89 13.25 -2.54
N LYS A 80 1.35 13.98 -3.55
CA LYS A 80 2.75 14.42 -3.58
C LYS A 80 3.06 15.37 -2.42
N VAL A 81 2.16 16.31 -2.16
CA VAL A 81 2.32 17.25 -1.06
C VAL A 81 2.31 16.52 0.27
N PHE A 82 1.35 15.60 0.44
CA PHE A 82 1.26 14.83 1.66
C PHE A 82 2.55 14.04 1.90
N GLY A 83 3.05 13.36 0.86
CA GLY A 83 4.30 12.60 0.97
C GLY A 83 5.48 13.47 1.36
N SER A 84 5.57 14.65 0.77
CA SER A 84 6.66 15.59 1.13
C SER A 84 6.57 16.02 2.58
N ARG A 85 5.36 16.29 3.06
CA ARG A 85 5.19 16.72 4.45
C ARG A 85 5.56 15.62 5.43
N ILE A 86 5.19 14.38 5.10
CA ILE A 86 5.56 13.23 5.93
C ILE A 86 7.09 13.11 5.98
N ARG A 87 7.74 13.17 4.84
CA ARG A 87 9.21 13.01 4.77
C ARG A 87 9.91 14.15 5.51
N ASN A 88 9.42 15.37 5.34
CA ASN A 88 10.02 16.53 6.01
C ASN A 88 9.89 16.43 7.52
N ALA A 89 8.88 15.74 8.01
CA ALA A 89 8.68 15.55 9.44
C ALA A 89 9.42 14.31 9.97
N GLY A 90 10.22 13.66 9.11
CA GLY A 90 11.00 12.51 9.53
C GLY A 90 10.32 11.17 9.35
N GLY A 91 9.14 11.16 8.75
CA GLY A 91 8.42 9.91 8.50
C GLY A 91 8.79 9.31 7.15
N ILE A 92 8.21 8.14 6.91
CA ILE A 92 8.40 7.42 5.65
C ILE A 92 7.09 7.47 4.87
N TYR A 93 7.19 7.83 3.60
CA TYR A 93 6.04 7.76 2.71
C TYR A 93 6.45 7.01 1.45
N VAL A 94 5.68 5.98 1.09
CA VAL A 94 5.98 5.14 -0.07
C VAL A 94 4.78 5.13 -1.00
N LEU A 95 5.00 5.42 -2.27
CA LEU A 95 4.03 5.17 -3.32
C LEU A 95 4.36 3.80 -3.88
N ALA A 96 3.52 2.82 -3.61
CA ALA A 96 3.80 1.43 -3.95
C ALA A 96 2.97 1.01 -5.16
N ARG A 97 3.64 0.60 -6.22
CA ARG A 97 2.98 0.05 -7.42
C ARG A 97 3.09 -1.47 -7.45
N SER A 98 3.95 -2.01 -6.59
CA SER A 98 4.09 -3.44 -6.42
C SER A 98 4.75 -3.68 -5.06
N ILE A 99 4.80 -4.95 -4.65
CA ILE A 99 5.44 -5.30 -3.39
C ILE A 99 6.93 -4.95 -3.40
N ASP A 100 7.54 -4.91 -4.59
CA ASP A 100 8.96 -4.57 -4.69
C ASP A 100 9.25 -3.18 -4.13
N ASP A 101 8.30 -2.27 -4.20
CA ASP A 101 8.52 -0.90 -3.76
C ASP A 101 8.61 -0.79 -2.24
N VAL A 102 8.21 -1.82 -1.50
CA VAL A 102 8.30 -1.81 -0.04
C VAL A 102 9.33 -2.82 0.49
N GLU A 103 10.03 -3.52 -0.39
CA GLU A 103 11.00 -4.53 0.05
C GLU A 103 12.03 -3.98 1.02
N TRP A 104 12.45 -2.75 0.80
CA TRP A 104 13.47 -2.15 1.65
C TRP A 104 12.99 -1.96 3.10
N LEU A 105 11.67 -1.99 3.31
CA LEU A 105 11.12 -1.91 4.66
C LEU A 105 11.20 -3.23 5.40
N PHE A 106 11.40 -4.33 4.70
CA PHE A 106 11.37 -5.65 5.34
C PHE A 106 12.43 -5.79 6.41
N THR A 107 13.60 -5.20 6.20
CA THR A 107 14.67 -5.24 7.19
C THR A 107 14.92 -3.90 7.85
N TYR A 108 14.14 -2.89 7.48
CA TYR A 108 14.32 -1.55 8.02
C TYR A 108 14.03 -1.55 9.51
N GLY A 109 14.88 -0.90 10.28
CA GLY A 109 14.68 -0.81 11.72
C GLY A 109 15.07 -2.06 12.47
N ASN A 110 15.55 -3.08 11.80
CA ASN A 110 16.11 -4.26 12.46
C ASN A 110 17.54 -3.95 12.82
N ASP A 111 17.90 -4.34 13.99
CA ASP A 111 19.29 -4.16 14.29
C ASP A 111 19.72 -4.73 15.41
#